data_a6aac5385ee34ca7b9856e75f3462fea
#
_entry.id   a6aac5385ee34ca7b9856e75f3462fea
#
_cell.length_a   1.000
_cell.length_b   1.000
_cell.length_c   1.000
_cell.angle_alpha   90.00
_cell.angle_beta   90.00
_cell.angle_gamma   90.00
#
_symmetry.space_group_name_H-M   'P 1'
#
loop_
_entity.id
_entity.type
_entity.pdbx_description
1 polymer ?
#
loop_
_entity_poly.entity_id
_entity_poly.type
_entity_poly.pdbx_seq_one_letter_code
_entity_poly.pdbx_strand_id
1 'polypeptide(L)'
;IVTRARYRRFIPLIWHMVRLYQYPVVDPSANRRELVAALGELKREARESDVPIAIFPEGTRTRDGEIGSFKTRGLEQILKTREWQVHVFVADGFWKTARFKDFLKGMGRLEGKMSYLGRVDWTNTDADAGPFIDDLRDRMVQGLSELRQETIPS
;
A
#
# COMPACT_ATOMS: atom_id res chain seq x y z
N ILE A 1 4.91 -6.54 -2.35
CA ILE A 1 4.45 -5.26 -2.98
C ILE A 1 3.65 -5.62 -4.21
N VAL A 2 2.38 -5.18 -4.25
CA VAL A 2 1.54 -5.31 -5.45
C VAL A 2 1.88 -4.14 -6.39
N THR A 3 2.29 -4.43 -7.62
CA THR A 3 2.69 -3.40 -8.58
C THR A 3 1.81 -3.40 -9.83
N ARG A 4 1.77 -2.27 -10.56
CA ARG A 4 0.98 -2.13 -11.78
C ARG A 4 1.75 -2.64 -13.00
N ALA A 5 1.08 -3.35 -13.90
CA ALA A 5 1.64 -3.87 -15.16
C ALA A 5 2.33 -2.81 -16.03
N ARG A 6 1.92 -1.53 -15.93
CA ARG A 6 2.52 -0.40 -16.66
C ARG A 6 4.01 -0.23 -16.40
N TYR A 7 4.51 -0.55 -15.19
CA TYR A 7 5.93 -0.41 -14.85
C TYR A 7 6.82 -1.48 -15.51
N ARG A 8 6.22 -2.56 -15.99
CA ARG A 8 6.90 -3.62 -16.70
C ARG A 8 7.63 -3.13 -17.97
N ARG A 9 7.10 -2.07 -18.63
CA ARG A 9 7.55 -1.63 -19.95
C ARG A 9 8.50 -0.44 -19.93
N PHE A 10 8.55 0.36 -18.86
CA PHE A 10 9.22 1.65 -18.85
C PHE A 10 10.45 1.77 -17.95
N ILE A 11 10.64 0.88 -16.98
CA ILE A 11 11.77 0.97 -16.04
C ILE A 11 12.38 -0.43 -15.86
N PRO A 12 13.49 -0.72 -16.58
CA PRO A 12 14.13 -2.05 -16.57
C PRO A 12 14.49 -2.54 -15.17
N LEU A 13 14.94 -1.64 -14.29
CA LEU A 13 15.31 -1.98 -12.91
C LEU A 13 14.10 -2.43 -12.09
N ILE A 14 12.96 -1.73 -12.18
CA ILE A 14 11.73 -2.10 -11.45
C ILE A 14 11.20 -3.44 -11.98
N TRP A 15 11.26 -3.66 -13.29
CA TRP A 15 10.88 -4.94 -13.86
C TRP A 15 11.75 -6.09 -13.36
N HIS A 16 13.05 -5.86 -13.26
CA HIS A 16 13.98 -6.85 -12.74
C HIS A 16 13.68 -7.21 -11.28
N MET A 17 13.40 -6.21 -10.45
CA MET A 17 12.97 -6.41 -9.06
C MET A 17 11.62 -7.14 -8.96
N VAL A 18 10.62 -6.75 -9.76
CA VAL A 18 9.32 -7.43 -9.80
C VAL A 18 9.47 -8.90 -10.15
N ARG A 19 10.32 -9.22 -11.13
CA ARG A 19 10.59 -10.59 -11.55
C ARG A 19 11.40 -11.39 -10.51
N LEU A 20 12.39 -10.76 -9.91
CA LEU A 20 13.26 -11.38 -8.91
C LEU A 20 12.49 -11.74 -7.62
N TYR A 21 11.60 -10.85 -7.19
CA TYR A 21 10.82 -11.02 -5.97
C TYR A 21 9.39 -11.55 -6.21
N GLN A 22 9.07 -11.93 -7.44
CA GLN A 22 7.77 -12.50 -7.84
C GLN A 22 6.56 -11.68 -7.35
N TYR A 23 6.67 -10.35 -7.34
CA TYR A 23 5.59 -9.50 -6.87
C TYR A 23 4.33 -9.64 -7.73
N PRO A 24 3.14 -9.83 -7.11
CA PRO A 24 1.89 -9.87 -7.84
C PRO A 24 1.68 -8.57 -8.62
N VAL A 25 1.38 -8.70 -9.90
CA VAL A 25 1.13 -7.57 -10.80
C VAL A 25 -0.36 -7.47 -11.07
N VAL A 26 -0.99 -6.39 -10.62
CA VAL A 26 -2.40 -6.12 -10.87
C VAL A 26 -2.53 -5.02 -11.93
N ASP A 27 -3.24 -5.32 -13.02
CA ASP A 27 -3.61 -4.31 -14.02
C ASP A 27 -4.99 -3.74 -13.66
N PRO A 28 -5.09 -2.41 -13.38
CA PRO A 28 -6.38 -1.78 -13.09
C PRO A 28 -7.37 -1.80 -14.27
N SER A 29 -6.88 -2.03 -15.49
CA SER A 29 -7.69 -2.17 -16.71
C SER A 29 -8.00 -3.63 -17.06
N ALA A 30 -7.58 -4.58 -16.22
CA ALA A 30 -7.81 -6.00 -16.42
C ALA A 30 -9.31 -6.33 -16.48
N ASN A 31 -9.65 -7.28 -17.32
CA ASN A 31 -11.02 -7.82 -17.36
C ASN A 31 -11.34 -8.59 -16.07
N ARG A 32 -12.62 -8.90 -15.87
CA ARG A 32 -13.10 -9.58 -14.64
C ARG A 32 -12.38 -10.90 -14.36
N ARG A 33 -12.03 -11.66 -15.40
CA ARG A 33 -11.35 -12.97 -15.24
C ARG A 33 -9.91 -12.78 -14.76
N GLU A 34 -9.21 -11.84 -15.34
CA GLU A 34 -7.82 -11.48 -14.94
C GLU A 34 -7.78 -10.94 -13.51
N LEU A 35 -8.78 -10.13 -13.13
CA LEU A 35 -8.88 -9.62 -11.76
C LEU A 35 -9.10 -10.75 -10.76
N VAL A 36 -9.99 -11.70 -11.05
CA VAL A 36 -10.24 -12.87 -10.20
C VAL A 36 -8.99 -13.74 -10.09
N ALA A 37 -8.28 -13.97 -11.19
CA ALA A 37 -7.02 -14.72 -11.20
C ALA A 37 -5.95 -14.02 -10.33
N ALA A 38 -5.77 -12.71 -10.49
CA ALA A 38 -4.84 -11.92 -9.70
C ALA A 38 -5.17 -11.91 -8.21
N LEU A 39 -6.45 -11.87 -7.83
CA LEU A 39 -6.88 -11.99 -6.43
C LEU A 39 -6.63 -13.40 -5.88
N GLY A 40 -6.80 -14.43 -6.69
CA GLY A 40 -6.48 -15.82 -6.33
C GLY A 40 -4.99 -16.00 -6.07
N GLU A 41 -4.15 -15.44 -6.91
CA GLU A 41 -2.70 -15.45 -6.76
C GLU A 41 -2.25 -14.66 -5.52
N LEU A 42 -2.84 -13.49 -5.28
CA LEU A 42 -2.59 -12.70 -4.08
C LEU A 42 -2.97 -13.46 -2.80
N LYS A 43 -4.08 -14.20 -2.78
CA LYS A 43 -4.49 -15.04 -1.66
C LYS A 43 -3.50 -16.17 -1.40
N ARG A 44 -3.07 -16.84 -2.45
CA ARG A 44 -2.08 -17.92 -2.33
C ARG A 44 -0.78 -17.38 -1.73
N GLU A 45 -0.26 -16.32 -2.31
CA GLU A 45 0.94 -15.64 -1.82
C GLU A 45 0.80 -15.20 -0.37
N ALA A 46 -0.33 -14.60 0.00
CA ALA A 46 -0.60 -14.19 1.37
C ALA A 46 -0.66 -15.37 2.36
N ARG A 47 -1.11 -16.53 1.90
CA ARG A 47 -1.18 -17.74 2.73
C ARG A 47 0.18 -18.43 2.92
N GLU A 48 1.00 -18.43 1.87
CA GLU A 48 2.23 -19.22 1.78
C GLU A 48 3.49 -18.41 2.11
N SER A 49 3.41 -17.07 2.08
CA SER A 49 4.56 -16.21 2.27
C SER A 49 5.03 -16.18 3.73
N ASP A 50 6.32 -16.42 3.92
CA ASP A 50 7.03 -16.27 5.20
C ASP A 50 7.60 -14.86 5.39
N VAL A 51 7.45 -14.00 4.38
CA VAL A 51 7.95 -12.63 4.43
C VAL A 51 6.81 -11.62 4.62
N PRO A 52 7.06 -10.47 5.26
CA PRO A 52 6.06 -9.43 5.43
C PRO A 52 5.53 -8.90 4.10
N ILE A 53 4.22 -8.67 4.02
CA ILE A 53 3.55 -8.12 2.85
C ILE A 53 3.34 -6.63 3.06
N ALA A 54 3.97 -5.80 2.23
CA ALA A 54 3.74 -4.36 2.23
C ALA A 54 2.55 -4.01 1.32
N ILE A 55 1.57 -3.30 1.85
CA ILE A 55 0.34 -2.92 1.15
C ILE A 55 0.17 -1.41 1.23
N PHE A 56 -0.14 -0.80 0.08
CA PHE A 56 -0.61 0.58 -0.02
C PHE A 56 -2.12 0.53 -0.29
N PRO A 57 -2.97 0.67 0.75
CA PRO A 57 -4.39 0.35 0.64
C PRO A 57 -5.17 1.28 -0.30
N GLU A 58 -4.69 2.48 -0.53
CA GLU A 58 -5.27 3.40 -1.52
C GLU A 58 -5.12 2.90 -2.96
N GLY A 59 -4.15 2.03 -3.24
CA GLY A 59 -3.87 1.51 -4.58
C GLY A 59 -3.38 2.57 -5.57
N THR A 60 -3.15 3.80 -5.13
CA THR A 60 -2.62 4.91 -5.92
C THR A 60 -1.82 5.86 -5.03
N ARG A 61 -1.00 6.70 -5.64
CA ARG A 61 -0.33 7.80 -4.93
C ARG A 61 -1.31 8.95 -4.79
N THR A 62 -1.38 9.55 -3.61
CA THR A 62 -2.12 10.79 -3.39
C THR A 62 -1.56 11.94 -4.24
N ARG A 63 -2.37 12.94 -4.53
CA ARG A 63 -1.99 14.15 -5.28
C ARG A 63 -2.04 15.41 -4.43
N ASP A 64 -2.78 15.37 -3.36
CA ASP A 64 -3.03 16.45 -2.41
C ASP A 64 -2.36 16.21 -1.05
N GLY A 65 -1.78 15.04 -0.87
CA GLY A 65 -1.15 14.65 0.38
C GLY A 65 -2.12 14.01 1.38
N GLU A 66 -3.40 13.94 1.07
CA GLU A 66 -4.39 13.35 1.97
C GLU A 66 -4.52 11.83 1.75
N ILE A 67 -4.93 11.13 2.80
CA ILE A 67 -5.23 9.70 2.73
C ILE A 67 -6.60 9.51 2.08
N GLY A 68 -6.60 8.94 0.90
CA GLY A 68 -7.80 8.65 0.13
C GLY A 68 -8.61 7.46 0.65
N SER A 69 -9.58 7.04 -0.15
CA SER A 69 -10.35 5.81 0.14
C SER A 69 -9.52 4.56 -0.13
N PHE A 70 -9.66 3.57 0.73
CA PHE A 70 -8.96 2.29 0.58
C PHE A 70 -9.62 1.40 -0.47
N LYS A 71 -8.81 0.61 -1.16
CA LYS A 71 -9.25 -0.46 -2.08
C LYS A 71 -9.47 -1.73 -1.26
N THR A 72 -10.61 -1.81 -0.58
CA THR A 72 -10.90 -2.80 0.45
C THR A 72 -10.85 -4.24 -0.03
N ARG A 73 -11.33 -4.53 -1.26
CA ARG A 73 -11.47 -5.90 -1.77
C ARG A 73 -10.20 -6.74 -1.71
N GLY A 74 -9.04 -6.16 -2.06
CA GLY A 74 -7.76 -6.87 -2.01
C GLY A 74 -7.33 -7.15 -0.57
N LEU A 75 -7.50 -6.17 0.31
CA LEU A 75 -7.16 -6.25 1.72
C LEU A 75 -8.03 -7.25 2.46
N GLU A 76 -9.36 -7.23 2.24
CA GLU A 76 -10.30 -8.24 2.76
C GLU A 76 -9.89 -9.66 2.39
N GLN A 77 -9.47 -9.86 1.12
CA GLN A 77 -9.06 -11.18 0.66
C GLN A 77 -7.76 -11.66 1.35
N ILE A 78 -6.84 -10.76 1.66
CA ILE A 78 -5.62 -11.06 2.41
C ILE A 78 -5.97 -11.38 3.87
N LEU A 79 -6.76 -10.55 4.53
CA LEU A 79 -7.16 -10.71 5.93
C LEU A 79 -7.87 -12.05 6.18
N LYS A 80 -8.64 -12.56 5.21
CA LYS A 80 -9.31 -13.86 5.27
C LYS A 80 -8.39 -15.08 5.09
N THR A 81 -7.10 -14.90 4.82
CA THR A 81 -6.20 -16.04 4.57
C THR A 81 -5.64 -16.66 5.83
N ARG A 82 -5.37 -15.87 6.84
CA ARG A 82 -4.81 -16.27 8.14
C ARG A 82 -4.93 -15.13 9.15
N GLU A 83 -4.50 -15.34 10.38
CA GLU A 83 -4.27 -14.29 11.35
C GLU A 83 -3.08 -13.41 10.92
N TRP A 84 -3.18 -12.10 11.19
CA TRP A 84 -2.17 -11.14 10.78
C TRP A 84 -1.75 -10.22 11.91
N GLN A 85 -0.46 -9.96 11.99
CA GLN A 85 0.07 -8.81 12.73
C GLN A 85 0.23 -7.66 11.73
N VAL A 86 -0.61 -6.65 11.85
CA VAL A 86 -0.65 -5.51 10.93
C VAL A 86 0.14 -4.36 11.55
N HIS A 87 1.26 -4.02 10.94
CA HIS A 87 2.06 -2.86 11.31
C HIS A 87 1.66 -1.67 10.46
N VAL A 88 1.22 -0.59 11.11
CA VAL A 88 0.66 0.58 10.43
C VAL A 88 1.70 1.69 10.35
N PHE A 89 1.87 2.24 9.16
CA PHE A 89 2.79 3.35 8.89
C PHE A 89 2.08 4.44 8.09
N VAL A 90 2.44 5.69 8.33
CA VAL A 90 2.09 6.82 7.47
C VAL A 90 3.34 7.51 6.97
N ALA A 91 3.26 8.07 5.77
CA ALA A 91 4.35 8.83 5.18
C ALA A 91 3.82 10.12 4.54
N ASP A 92 4.51 11.23 4.76
CA ASP A 92 4.22 12.53 4.15
C ASP A 92 5.41 13.08 3.36
N GLY A 93 5.17 14.11 2.56
CA GLY A 93 6.18 14.80 1.76
C GLY A 93 6.42 14.21 0.37
N PHE A 94 6.24 12.91 0.17
CA PHE A 94 6.49 12.22 -1.11
C PHE A 94 5.47 12.54 -2.21
N TRP A 95 4.28 13.00 -1.87
CA TRP A 95 3.22 13.33 -2.81
C TRP A 95 3.56 14.51 -3.72
N LYS A 96 4.37 15.45 -3.26
CA LYS A 96 4.85 16.61 -4.04
C LYS A 96 5.60 16.19 -5.31
N THR A 97 6.15 14.99 -5.32
CA THR A 97 6.88 14.39 -6.44
C THR A 97 6.13 13.21 -7.06
N ALA A 98 4.81 13.22 -7.00
CA ALA A 98 3.96 12.15 -7.53
C ALA A 98 4.12 11.94 -9.04
N ARG A 99 4.52 12.96 -9.79
CA ARG A 99 4.87 12.84 -11.21
C ARG A 99 6.36 12.52 -11.36
N PHE A 100 6.69 11.62 -12.28
CA PHE A 100 8.09 11.20 -12.51
C PHE A 100 9.02 12.37 -12.86
N LYS A 101 8.53 13.34 -13.62
CA LYS A 101 9.30 14.56 -13.94
C LYS A 101 9.62 15.40 -12.70
N ASP A 102 8.68 15.52 -11.78
CA ASP A 102 8.84 16.27 -10.55
C ASP A 102 9.78 15.52 -9.58
N PHE A 103 9.69 14.19 -9.55
CA PHE A 103 10.63 13.34 -8.83
C PHE A 103 12.07 13.53 -9.32
N LEU A 104 12.32 13.49 -10.64
CA LEU A 104 13.66 13.70 -11.19
C LEU A 104 14.22 15.10 -10.89
N LYS A 105 13.38 16.13 -10.94
CA LYS A 105 13.78 17.50 -10.62
C LYS A 105 14.04 17.71 -9.11
N GLY A 106 13.31 16.98 -8.26
CA GLY A 106 13.36 17.10 -6.81
C GLY A 106 14.28 16.12 -6.10
N MET A 107 14.96 15.21 -6.80
CA MET A 107 15.68 14.07 -6.25
C MET A 107 16.77 14.41 -5.20
N GLY A 108 17.26 15.63 -5.17
CA GLY A 108 18.18 16.12 -4.12
C GLY A 108 17.52 16.95 -3.01
N ARG A 109 16.18 17.14 -3.05
CA ARG A 109 15.42 17.99 -2.12
C ARG A 109 14.15 17.32 -1.60
N LEU A 110 14.09 16.00 -1.70
CA LEU A 110 12.94 15.20 -1.23
C LEU A 110 13.04 15.08 0.30
N GLU A 111 12.23 15.85 0.99
CA GLU A 111 11.98 15.69 2.41
C GLU A 111 10.72 14.85 2.58
N GLY A 112 10.89 13.57 2.91
CA GLY A 112 9.82 12.67 3.30
C GLY A 112 9.93 12.31 4.76
N LYS A 113 8.80 12.27 5.47
CA LYS A 113 8.71 11.81 6.84
C LYS A 113 7.87 10.55 6.90
N MET A 114 8.16 9.69 7.85
CA MET A 114 7.38 8.48 8.09
C MET A 114 7.21 8.28 9.60
N SER A 115 6.01 7.93 10.02
CA SER A 115 5.71 7.57 11.40
C SER A 115 5.16 6.15 11.46
N TYR A 116 5.58 5.41 12.48
CA TYR A 116 5.03 4.10 12.83
C TYR A 116 3.91 4.27 13.86
N LEU A 117 2.70 3.85 13.50
CA LEU A 117 1.49 4.02 14.30
C LEU A 117 1.17 2.81 15.20
N GLY A 118 2.07 1.84 15.24
CA GLY A 118 1.91 0.65 16.07
C GLY A 118 1.42 -0.58 15.32
N ARG A 119 1.21 -1.66 16.09
CA ARG A 119 0.71 -2.94 15.63
C ARG A 119 -0.75 -3.11 16.00
N VAL A 120 -1.51 -3.72 15.09
CA VAL A 120 -2.90 -4.16 15.32
C VAL A 120 -3.00 -5.62 14.88
N ASP A 121 -3.55 -6.47 15.71
CA ASP A 121 -3.68 -7.88 15.40
C ASP A 121 -5.06 -8.18 14.79
N TRP A 122 -5.06 -8.89 13.67
CA TRP A 122 -6.26 -9.46 13.06
C TRP A 122 -6.30 -10.95 13.37
N THR A 123 -7.21 -11.39 14.25
CA THR A 123 -7.24 -12.75 14.78
C THR A 123 -8.45 -13.56 14.34
N ASN A 124 -9.50 -12.94 13.81
CA ASN A 124 -10.71 -13.62 13.37
C ASN A 124 -10.89 -13.53 11.86
N THR A 125 -10.44 -14.55 11.14
CA THR A 125 -10.49 -14.62 9.67
C THR A 125 -11.90 -14.71 9.10
N ASP A 126 -12.89 -15.10 9.90
CA ASP A 126 -14.29 -15.23 9.48
C ASP A 126 -15.10 -13.95 9.72
N ALA A 127 -14.53 -13.00 10.47
CA ALA A 127 -15.20 -11.73 10.73
C ALA A 127 -15.29 -10.85 9.47
N ASP A 128 -16.23 -9.92 9.49
CA ASP A 128 -16.28 -8.84 8.51
C ASP A 128 -15.03 -7.93 8.69
N ALA A 129 -14.20 -7.86 7.66
CA ALA A 129 -12.99 -7.06 7.69
C ALA A 129 -13.25 -5.54 7.48
N GLY A 130 -14.46 -5.15 7.08
CA GLY A 130 -14.80 -3.76 6.81
C GLY A 130 -14.49 -2.83 8.00
N PRO A 131 -15.06 -3.06 9.18
CA PRO A 131 -14.80 -2.23 10.36
C PRO A 131 -13.33 -2.15 10.75
N PHE A 132 -12.58 -3.24 10.61
CA PHE A 132 -11.14 -3.26 10.87
C PHE A 132 -10.36 -2.39 9.87
N ILE A 133 -10.73 -2.45 8.60
CA ILE A 133 -10.09 -1.65 7.54
C ILE A 133 -10.40 -0.17 7.73
N ASP A 134 -11.61 0.17 8.16
CA ASP A 134 -12.01 1.54 8.46
C ASP A 134 -11.23 2.09 9.68
N ASP A 135 -11.07 1.31 10.76
CA ASP A 135 -10.23 1.67 11.91
C ASP A 135 -8.77 1.91 11.50
N LEU A 136 -8.21 1.05 10.64
CA LEU A 136 -6.85 1.26 10.12
C LEU A 136 -6.74 2.57 9.36
N ARG A 137 -7.74 2.89 8.54
CA ARG A 137 -7.76 4.14 7.78
C ARG A 137 -7.83 5.35 8.71
N ASP A 138 -8.71 5.33 9.69
CA ASP A 138 -8.89 6.43 10.65
C ASP A 138 -7.61 6.67 11.47
N ARG A 139 -6.95 5.60 11.93
CA ARG A 139 -5.62 5.68 12.57
C ARG A 139 -4.58 6.33 11.65
N MET A 140 -4.56 5.98 10.38
CA MET A 140 -3.61 6.56 9.43
C MET A 140 -3.91 8.04 9.19
N VAL A 141 -5.19 8.44 9.08
CA VAL A 141 -5.60 9.85 8.96
C VAL A 141 -5.17 10.66 10.18
N GLN A 142 -5.42 10.14 11.37
CA GLN A 142 -4.99 10.78 12.61
C GLN A 142 -3.47 10.88 12.70
N GLY A 143 -2.75 9.78 12.46
CA GLY A 143 -1.28 9.75 12.52
C GLY A 143 -0.62 10.66 11.48
N LEU A 144 -1.23 10.85 10.31
CA LEU A 144 -0.76 11.83 9.33
C LEU A 144 -0.91 13.27 9.85
N SER A 145 -2.02 13.57 10.51
CA SER A 145 -2.25 14.88 11.12
C SER A 145 -1.22 15.18 12.22
N GLU A 146 -0.95 14.21 13.09
CA GLU A 146 0.04 14.32 14.16
C GLU A 146 1.46 14.52 13.59
N LEU A 147 1.85 13.71 12.59
CA LEU A 147 3.13 13.83 11.90
C LEU A 147 3.39 15.22 11.31
N ARG A 148 2.32 15.87 10.83
CA ARG A 148 2.38 17.22 10.27
C ARG A 148 2.48 18.29 11.35
N GLN A 149 1.82 18.12 12.48
CA GLN A 149 1.87 19.05 13.63
C GLN A 149 3.26 19.08 14.26
N GLU A 150 3.92 17.94 14.42
CA GLU A 150 5.30 17.84 14.92
C GLU A 150 6.32 18.58 14.03
N THR A 151 5.93 18.95 12.83
CA THR A 151 6.81 19.56 11.83
C THR A 151 6.74 21.07 11.79
N ILE A 152 5.83 21.72 12.53
CA ILE A 152 5.75 23.18 12.65
C ILE A 152 6.71 23.60 13.76
N PRO A 153 7.93 24.12 13.46
CA PRO A 153 8.79 24.66 14.50
C PRO A 153 8.12 25.90 15.09
N SER A 154 8.12 26.00 16.41
CA SER A 154 7.70 27.14 17.20
C SER A 154 8.52 28.40 16.88
#